data_dd32a11048c0415b73f20cede929a9c4
#
_entry.id   dd32a11048c0415b73f20cede929a9c4
#
_cell.length_a   1.000
_cell.length_b   1.000
_cell.length_c   1.000
_cell.angle_alpha   90.00
_cell.angle_beta   90.00
_cell.angle_gamma   90.00
#
_symmetry.space_group_name_H-M   'P 1'
#
loop_
_entity.id
_entity.type
_entity.pdbx_description
1 polymer ?
#
loop_
_entity_poly.entity_id
_entity_poly.type
_entity_poly.pdbx_seq_one_letter_code
_entity_poly.pdbx_strand_id
1 'polypeptide(L)'
;FDLAMQGKGPESIASILEKERILMPSAVYNQRQGNPLSAHPYHWSDATVCAILERIEYTGCTCNFKTYSKSYKLKKRIHNKPEDMVITENTQEAIVPKELWDRVQELRQQRHRSIQRAEREGMFAGITYCADCGGRMHFATCKGFEGKQDHYRCSSYKDNRGECTCHYIREEVLRDIVLERIRAVTAYVREDAEGFQQEWMQSTRKAQDSSIQQNQKQLAQAKKRLEDIDKLITRLYEDHVLGTLSDDRYQKMMADYEEEQERLKTEITVMEELIDQQREDSDNYDRFAALVEKYVDIPELTTAIVNEFIKKIIVHEADKSSGHRRQTVEIVFNFVGQIEIPILTEPITLEASPKQRKTA
;
A
#
# COMPACT_ATOMS: atom_id res chain seq x y z
N PHE A 1 -1.25 -12.91 -9.76
CA PHE A 1 -1.60 -11.86 -8.81
C PHE A 1 -2.55 -12.40 -7.74
N ASP A 2 -3.62 -13.12 -8.08
CA ASP A 2 -4.59 -13.71 -7.13
C ASP A 2 -3.93 -14.62 -6.09
N LEU A 3 -2.99 -15.47 -6.51
CA LEU A 3 -2.22 -16.30 -5.59
C LEU A 3 -1.36 -15.46 -4.63
N ALA A 4 -0.83 -14.32 -5.10
CA ALA A 4 -0.10 -13.39 -4.23
C ALA A 4 -1.02 -12.72 -3.20
N MET A 5 -2.24 -12.36 -3.60
CA MET A 5 -3.29 -11.87 -2.68
C MET A 5 -3.70 -12.90 -1.64
N GLN A 6 -3.73 -14.19 -2.01
CA GLN A 6 -3.95 -15.30 -1.08
C GLN A 6 -2.80 -15.53 -0.10
N GLY A 7 -1.78 -14.69 -0.18
CA GLY A 7 -0.64 -14.79 0.70
C GLY A 7 0.42 -15.80 0.26
N LYS A 8 0.43 -16.30 -0.97
CA LYS A 8 1.47 -17.21 -1.48
C LYS A 8 2.73 -16.45 -1.85
N GLY A 9 3.88 -16.98 -1.46
CA GLY A 9 5.18 -16.46 -1.89
C GLY A 9 5.55 -16.92 -3.31
N PRO A 10 6.56 -16.27 -3.94
CA PRO A 10 6.95 -16.62 -5.33
C PRO A 10 7.29 -18.09 -5.54
N GLU A 11 7.98 -18.72 -4.60
CA GLU A 11 8.32 -20.15 -4.64
C GLU A 11 7.07 -21.04 -4.56
N SER A 12 6.13 -20.70 -3.65
CA SER A 12 4.85 -21.42 -3.54
C SER A 12 4.02 -21.27 -4.80
N ILE A 13 3.98 -20.05 -5.39
CA ILE A 13 3.29 -19.78 -6.66
C ILE A 13 3.92 -20.63 -7.78
N ALA A 14 5.24 -20.63 -7.90
CA ALA A 14 5.95 -21.43 -8.90
C ALA A 14 5.60 -22.93 -8.78
N SER A 15 5.60 -23.46 -7.56
CA SER A 15 5.23 -24.85 -7.29
C SER A 15 3.76 -25.18 -7.64
N ILE A 16 2.82 -24.25 -7.41
CA ILE A 16 1.42 -24.39 -7.79
C ILE A 16 1.29 -24.44 -9.30
N LEU A 17 1.88 -23.48 -10.02
CA LEU A 17 1.84 -23.39 -11.48
C LEU A 17 2.44 -24.65 -12.16
N GLU A 18 3.51 -25.19 -11.57
CA GLU A 18 4.14 -26.42 -12.04
C GLU A 18 3.22 -27.63 -11.83
N LYS A 19 2.58 -27.76 -10.67
CA LYS A 19 1.60 -28.82 -10.36
C LYS A 19 0.38 -28.77 -11.27
N GLU A 20 -0.10 -27.58 -11.57
CA GLU A 20 -1.24 -27.33 -12.47
C GLU A 20 -0.85 -27.48 -13.95
N ARG A 21 0.44 -27.76 -14.26
CA ARG A 21 0.97 -27.89 -15.60
C ARG A 21 0.71 -26.68 -16.50
N ILE A 22 0.87 -25.49 -15.92
CA ILE A 22 0.81 -24.24 -16.68
C ILE A 22 2.16 -24.02 -17.38
N LEU A 23 2.12 -23.81 -18.69
CA LEU A 23 3.33 -23.56 -19.48
C LEU A 23 4.01 -22.26 -19.01
N MET A 24 5.33 -22.34 -18.83
CA MET A 24 6.12 -21.14 -18.55
C MET A 24 6.13 -20.18 -19.77
N PRO A 25 6.32 -18.87 -19.57
CA PRO A 25 6.22 -17.87 -20.64
C PRO A 25 7.10 -18.15 -21.87
N SER A 26 8.33 -18.65 -21.66
CA SER A 26 9.23 -19.02 -22.79
C SER A 26 8.74 -20.26 -23.55
N ALA A 27 8.08 -21.21 -22.88
CA ALA A 27 7.49 -22.36 -23.53
C ALA A 27 6.28 -21.97 -24.37
N VAL A 28 5.43 -21.06 -23.88
CA VAL A 28 4.31 -20.48 -24.64
C VAL A 28 4.82 -19.71 -25.87
N TYR A 29 5.90 -18.94 -25.72
CA TYR A 29 6.52 -18.23 -26.84
C TYR A 29 7.03 -19.21 -27.91
N ASN A 30 7.78 -20.25 -27.51
CA ASN A 30 8.28 -21.25 -28.41
C ASN A 30 7.14 -21.98 -29.14
N GLN A 31 6.09 -22.37 -28.43
CA GLN A 31 4.90 -23.00 -29.01
C GLN A 31 4.26 -22.13 -30.10
N ARG A 32 4.11 -20.82 -29.83
CA ARG A 32 3.55 -19.86 -30.79
C ARG A 32 4.40 -19.65 -32.02
N GLN A 33 5.72 -19.78 -31.89
CA GLN A 33 6.69 -19.68 -33.01
C GLN A 33 6.90 -21.00 -33.76
N GLY A 34 6.26 -22.09 -33.32
CA GLY A 34 6.49 -23.41 -33.89
C GLY A 34 7.84 -24.02 -33.52
N ASN A 35 8.54 -23.48 -32.54
CA ASN A 35 9.79 -23.98 -32.01
C ASN A 35 9.57 -25.17 -31.06
N PRO A 36 10.54 -26.10 -30.93
CA PRO A 36 10.46 -27.18 -29.97
C PRO A 36 10.38 -26.63 -28.54
N LEU A 37 9.56 -27.28 -27.70
CA LEU A 37 9.47 -26.97 -26.29
C LEU A 37 10.78 -27.34 -25.56
N SER A 38 11.09 -26.62 -24.52
CA SER A 38 12.21 -26.96 -23.62
C SER A 38 11.99 -28.32 -22.93
N ALA A 39 13.05 -28.91 -22.40
CA ALA A 39 12.98 -30.20 -21.69
C ALA A 39 12.01 -30.17 -20.50
N HIS A 40 11.83 -28.98 -19.88
CA HIS A 40 10.97 -28.77 -18.72
C HIS A 40 10.03 -27.59 -18.96
N PRO A 41 8.99 -27.69 -19.81
CA PRO A 41 8.17 -26.56 -20.24
C PRO A 41 7.23 -26.05 -19.13
N TYR A 42 7.04 -26.79 -18.06
CA TYR A 42 6.18 -26.47 -16.92
C TYR A 42 6.99 -26.06 -15.67
N HIS A 43 8.31 -26.06 -15.73
CA HIS A 43 9.16 -25.72 -14.60
C HIS A 43 9.25 -24.20 -14.41
N TRP A 44 8.53 -23.70 -13.40
CA TRP A 44 8.53 -22.29 -13.02
C TRP A 44 9.61 -22.01 -11.97
N SER A 45 10.39 -20.97 -12.16
CA SER A 45 11.29 -20.46 -11.12
C SER A 45 10.63 -19.32 -10.34
N ASP A 46 11.00 -19.19 -9.07
CA ASP A 46 10.63 -18.06 -8.21
C ASP A 46 11.05 -16.73 -8.82
N ALA A 47 12.21 -16.66 -9.46
CA ALA A 47 12.71 -15.48 -10.17
C ALA A 47 11.77 -15.06 -11.32
N THR A 48 11.21 -16.02 -12.06
CA THR A 48 10.24 -15.71 -13.13
C THR A 48 8.95 -15.14 -12.55
N VAL A 49 8.46 -15.73 -11.45
CA VAL A 49 7.27 -15.24 -10.75
C VAL A 49 7.52 -13.84 -10.19
N CYS A 50 8.66 -13.59 -9.53
CA CYS A 50 9.04 -12.26 -9.05
C CYS A 50 9.04 -11.24 -10.18
N ALA A 51 9.68 -11.57 -11.31
CA ALA A 51 9.75 -10.67 -12.45
C ALA A 51 8.37 -10.34 -13.05
N ILE A 52 7.42 -11.28 -13.01
CA ILE A 52 6.04 -11.05 -13.45
C ILE A 52 5.34 -10.11 -12.46
N LEU A 53 5.43 -10.38 -11.16
CA LEU A 53 4.77 -9.57 -10.14
C LEU A 53 5.31 -8.12 -10.07
N GLU A 54 6.57 -7.90 -10.47
CA GLU A 54 7.21 -6.57 -10.48
C GLU A 54 6.87 -5.71 -11.69
N ARG A 55 6.36 -6.32 -12.76
CA ARG A 55 6.12 -5.59 -13.99
C ARG A 55 4.87 -4.73 -13.92
N ILE A 56 5.08 -3.42 -13.85
CA ILE A 56 4.00 -2.43 -13.87
C ILE A 56 3.23 -2.41 -15.21
N GLU A 57 3.83 -2.89 -16.30
CA GLU A 57 3.19 -2.90 -17.61
C GLU A 57 1.91 -3.74 -17.67
N TYR A 58 1.71 -4.67 -16.73
CA TYR A 58 0.45 -5.41 -16.61
C TYR A 58 -0.74 -4.51 -16.24
N THR A 59 -0.48 -3.30 -15.72
CA THR A 59 -1.52 -2.30 -15.41
C THR A 59 -1.94 -1.45 -16.60
N GLY A 60 -1.45 -1.77 -17.81
CA GLY A 60 -1.81 -1.04 -19.03
C GLY A 60 -0.88 0.15 -19.35
N CYS A 61 0.22 0.31 -18.62
CA CYS A 61 1.21 1.35 -18.87
C CYS A 61 2.42 0.84 -19.66
N THR A 62 3.22 1.76 -20.18
CA THR A 62 4.54 1.48 -20.76
C THR A 62 5.61 2.15 -19.91
N CYS A 63 6.62 1.36 -19.48
CA CYS A 63 7.73 1.87 -18.70
C CYS A 63 9.02 1.87 -19.54
N ASN A 64 9.53 3.08 -19.82
CA ASN A 64 10.75 3.32 -20.58
C ASN A 64 11.93 3.65 -19.66
N PHE A 65 13.15 3.58 -20.20
CA PHE A 65 14.39 3.89 -19.48
C PHE A 65 14.64 3.07 -18.21
N LYS A 66 14.18 1.82 -18.17
CA LYS A 66 14.43 0.91 -17.03
C LYS A 66 15.93 0.65 -16.80
N THR A 67 16.72 0.70 -17.86
CA THR A 67 18.17 0.47 -17.80
C THR A 67 18.91 1.45 -18.69
N TYR A 68 20.15 1.77 -18.30
CA TYR A 68 21.08 2.56 -19.09
C TYR A 68 22.47 1.93 -19.16
N SER A 69 23.26 2.33 -20.12
CA SER A 69 24.69 2.01 -20.21
C SER A 69 25.52 3.26 -19.97
N LYS A 70 26.54 3.17 -19.09
CA LYS A 70 27.45 4.31 -18.84
C LYS A 70 28.24 4.73 -20.08
N SER A 71 28.47 3.81 -21.01
CA SER A 71 29.23 4.06 -22.25
C SER A 71 28.87 2.99 -23.28
N TYR A 72 28.97 3.35 -24.58
CA TYR A 72 28.78 2.39 -25.68
C TYR A 72 29.82 1.26 -25.66
N LYS A 73 30.98 1.46 -25.03
CA LYS A 73 32.03 0.44 -24.85
C LYS A 73 31.71 -0.54 -23.70
N LEU A 74 30.93 -0.10 -22.73
CA LEU A 74 30.55 -0.89 -21.54
C LEU A 74 29.17 -1.49 -21.78
N LYS A 75 29.13 -2.76 -22.23
CA LYS A 75 27.87 -3.47 -22.50
C LYS A 75 27.04 -3.79 -21.26
N LYS A 76 27.57 -3.53 -20.05
CA LYS A 76 26.85 -3.77 -18.79
C LYS A 76 25.71 -2.75 -18.66
N ARG A 77 24.48 -3.26 -18.62
CA ARG A 77 23.28 -2.47 -18.32
C ARG A 77 23.14 -2.28 -16.82
N ILE A 78 22.84 -1.07 -16.42
CA ILE A 78 22.60 -0.66 -15.03
C ILE A 78 21.11 -0.30 -14.94
N HIS A 79 20.43 -0.77 -13.89
CA HIS A 79 19.04 -0.38 -13.64
C HIS A 79 18.99 1.08 -13.22
N ASN A 80 18.10 1.84 -13.83
CA ASN A 80 17.76 3.18 -13.41
C ASN A 80 17.00 3.17 -12.10
N LYS A 81 17.08 4.28 -11.39
CA LYS A 81 16.20 4.50 -10.24
C LYS A 81 14.76 4.72 -10.74
N PRO A 82 13.74 4.43 -9.91
CA PRO A 82 12.34 4.69 -10.28
C PRO A 82 12.07 6.13 -10.77
N GLU A 83 12.77 7.11 -10.20
CA GLU A 83 12.70 8.53 -10.54
C GLU A 83 13.18 8.85 -11.98
N ASP A 84 14.09 8.03 -12.51
CA ASP A 84 14.67 8.20 -13.86
C ASP A 84 13.88 7.40 -14.92
N MET A 85 12.86 6.66 -14.52
CA MET A 85 12.00 5.88 -15.41
C MET A 85 10.85 6.74 -15.92
N VAL A 86 10.49 6.61 -17.18
CA VAL A 86 9.35 7.30 -17.77
C VAL A 86 8.21 6.30 -17.91
N ILE A 87 7.14 6.52 -17.16
CA ILE A 87 5.93 5.71 -17.20
C ILE A 87 4.87 6.49 -17.97
N THR A 88 4.34 5.88 -19.03
CA THR A 88 3.23 6.42 -19.82
C THR A 88 2.01 5.54 -19.56
N GLU A 89 0.98 6.12 -18.97
CA GLU A 89 -0.26 5.41 -18.61
C GLU A 89 -1.16 5.17 -19.82
N ASN A 90 -2.05 4.18 -19.71
CA ASN A 90 -3.09 3.88 -20.70
C ASN A 90 -2.58 3.66 -22.14
N THR A 91 -1.41 3.04 -22.28
CA THR A 91 -0.82 2.71 -23.59
C THR A 91 -1.32 1.39 -24.17
N GLN A 92 -1.89 0.53 -23.32
CA GLN A 92 -2.44 -0.78 -23.68
C GLN A 92 -3.57 -1.17 -22.71
N GLU A 93 -4.36 -2.17 -23.06
CA GLU A 93 -5.37 -2.73 -22.17
C GLU A 93 -4.73 -3.33 -20.91
N ALA A 94 -5.24 -2.95 -19.74
CA ALA A 94 -4.76 -3.47 -18.47
C ALA A 94 -5.16 -4.93 -18.29
N ILE A 95 -4.19 -5.81 -18.03
CA ILE A 95 -4.41 -7.23 -17.69
C ILE A 95 -4.70 -7.37 -16.20
N VAL A 96 -4.10 -6.48 -15.39
CA VAL A 96 -4.24 -6.44 -13.93
C VAL A 96 -4.65 -5.03 -13.55
N PRO A 97 -5.71 -4.84 -12.77
CA PRO A 97 -6.05 -3.52 -12.22
C PRO A 97 -4.88 -2.94 -11.42
N LYS A 98 -4.64 -1.63 -11.54
CA LYS A 98 -3.53 -0.95 -10.87
C LYS A 98 -3.58 -1.17 -9.35
N GLU A 99 -4.76 -1.12 -8.77
CA GLU A 99 -5.02 -1.31 -7.35
C GLU A 99 -4.56 -2.70 -6.86
N LEU A 100 -4.86 -3.74 -7.65
CA LEU A 100 -4.43 -5.09 -7.35
C LEU A 100 -2.90 -5.22 -7.42
N TRP A 101 -2.29 -4.57 -8.43
CA TRP A 101 -0.84 -4.54 -8.57
C TRP A 101 -0.19 -3.82 -7.39
N ASP A 102 -0.65 -2.62 -7.05
CA ASP A 102 -0.15 -1.81 -5.93
C ASP A 102 -0.25 -2.59 -4.62
N ARG A 103 -1.41 -3.21 -4.36
CA ARG A 103 -1.62 -4.02 -3.16
C ARG A 103 -0.67 -5.22 -3.08
N VAL A 104 -0.42 -5.88 -4.20
CA VAL A 104 0.56 -6.98 -4.26
C VAL A 104 1.98 -6.47 -3.96
N GLN A 105 2.37 -5.26 -4.44
CA GLN A 105 3.69 -4.68 -4.09
C GLN A 105 3.78 -4.38 -2.59
N GLU A 106 2.76 -3.80 -1.98
CA GLU A 106 2.71 -3.56 -0.53
C GLU A 106 2.89 -4.87 0.27
N LEU A 107 2.13 -5.91 -0.09
CA LEU A 107 2.22 -7.22 0.55
C LEU A 107 3.62 -7.84 0.40
N ARG A 108 4.26 -7.68 -0.76
CA ARG A 108 5.63 -8.16 -1.01
C ARG A 108 6.66 -7.40 -0.17
N GLN A 109 6.53 -6.08 -0.01
CA GLN A 109 7.40 -5.27 0.85
C GLN A 109 7.20 -5.59 2.33
N GLN A 110 5.97 -5.90 2.73
CA GLN A 110 5.65 -6.26 4.11
C GLN A 110 6.17 -7.65 4.50
N ARG A 111 6.39 -8.53 3.54
CA ARG A 111 6.90 -9.89 3.80
C ARG A 111 8.40 -9.90 4.04
N HIS A 112 8.80 -10.17 5.28
CA HIS A 112 10.14 -10.71 5.54
C HIS A 112 10.14 -12.21 5.26
N ARG A 113 11.28 -12.72 4.74
CA ARG A 113 11.50 -14.16 4.54
C ARG A 113 11.20 -14.88 5.86
N SER A 114 10.07 -15.56 5.91
CA SER A 114 9.81 -16.54 6.95
C SER A 114 10.80 -17.69 6.76
N ILE A 115 11.50 -18.06 7.82
CA ILE A 115 12.29 -19.30 7.80
C ILE A 115 11.28 -20.44 7.62
N GLN A 116 11.40 -21.17 6.53
CA GLN A 116 10.47 -22.20 6.02
C GLN A 116 10.31 -23.43 6.94
N ARG A 117 10.05 -23.26 8.23
CA ARG A 117 9.88 -24.37 9.18
C ARG A 117 8.51 -24.47 9.83
N ALA A 118 7.61 -23.53 9.56
CA ALA A 118 6.27 -23.58 10.13
C ALA A 118 5.33 -24.35 9.18
N GLU A 119 4.70 -25.41 9.70
CA GLU A 119 3.68 -26.19 8.97
C GLU A 119 2.42 -25.35 8.70
N ARG A 120 2.23 -24.27 9.43
CA ARG A 120 1.08 -23.36 9.32
C ARG A 120 1.56 -21.91 9.16
N GLU A 121 0.89 -21.19 8.28
CA GLU A 121 1.12 -19.76 8.06
C GLU A 121 0.02 -18.98 8.81
N GLY A 122 0.40 -17.90 9.52
CA GLY A 122 -0.55 -17.03 10.19
C GLY A 122 -1.30 -16.14 9.19
N MET A 123 -2.62 -16.11 9.27
CA MET A 123 -3.49 -15.35 8.36
C MET A 123 -3.18 -13.84 8.37
N PHE A 124 -2.78 -13.30 9.52
CA PHE A 124 -2.48 -11.88 9.74
C PHE A 124 -0.98 -11.58 9.77
N ALA A 125 -0.15 -12.52 9.29
CA ALA A 125 1.29 -12.34 9.25
C ALA A 125 1.67 -11.17 8.33
N GLY A 126 2.51 -10.26 8.84
CA GLY A 126 2.96 -9.08 8.08
C GLY A 126 2.09 -7.83 8.26
N ILE A 127 0.82 -7.95 8.67
CA ILE A 127 -0.10 -6.83 8.87
C ILE A 127 -0.42 -6.54 10.34
N THR A 128 0.08 -7.35 11.28
CA THR A 128 -0.14 -7.17 12.73
C THR A 128 1.05 -6.45 13.36
N TYR A 129 0.78 -5.40 14.13
CA TYR A 129 1.76 -4.51 14.73
C TYR A 129 1.49 -4.31 16.23
N CYS A 130 2.56 -4.04 16.96
CA CYS A 130 2.50 -3.67 18.37
C CYS A 130 2.16 -2.19 18.51
N ALA A 131 1.24 -1.83 19.41
CA ALA A 131 0.85 -0.45 19.66
C ALA A 131 2.00 0.38 20.26
N ASP A 132 2.79 -0.20 21.18
CA ASP A 132 3.79 0.54 21.93
C ASP A 132 5.07 0.80 21.14
N CYS A 133 5.64 -0.26 20.51
CA CYS A 133 6.90 -0.12 19.79
C CYS A 133 6.74 0.06 18.28
N GLY A 134 5.53 0.00 17.75
CA GLY A 134 5.25 0.08 16.30
C GLY A 134 5.82 -1.08 15.48
N GLY A 135 6.54 -2.01 16.13
CA GLY A 135 7.17 -3.15 15.47
C GLY A 135 6.16 -4.21 15.05
N ARG A 136 6.52 -5.01 14.05
CA ARG A 136 5.66 -6.13 13.60
C ARG A 136 5.56 -7.20 14.66
N MET A 137 4.41 -7.86 14.72
CA MET A 137 4.20 -9.03 15.56
C MET A 137 4.50 -10.31 14.78
N HIS A 138 5.22 -11.22 15.42
CA HIS A 138 5.55 -12.52 14.85
C HIS A 138 4.47 -13.56 15.12
N PHE A 139 4.08 -14.27 14.08
CA PHE A 139 3.29 -15.49 14.21
C PHE A 139 4.15 -16.61 14.84
N ALA A 140 3.64 -17.21 15.87
CA ALA A 140 4.28 -18.31 16.59
C ALA A 140 3.40 -19.54 16.58
N THR A 141 3.94 -20.63 16.04
CA THR A 141 3.34 -21.96 15.99
C THR A 141 4.43 -23.00 16.23
N CYS A 142 4.06 -24.18 16.66
CA CYS A 142 4.95 -25.35 16.73
C CYS A 142 4.19 -26.65 16.47
N LYS A 143 4.91 -27.74 16.19
CA LYS A 143 4.33 -29.06 15.89
C LYS A 143 3.42 -29.64 16.98
N GLY A 144 3.66 -29.26 18.23
CA GLY A 144 2.86 -29.67 19.38
C GLY A 144 1.68 -28.76 19.69
N PHE A 145 1.51 -27.66 18.94
CA PHE A 145 0.36 -26.77 19.13
C PHE A 145 -0.85 -27.28 18.38
N GLU A 146 -1.98 -27.38 19.09
CA GLU A 146 -3.27 -27.33 18.42
C GLU A 146 -3.43 -25.95 17.79
N GLY A 147 -4.14 -25.81 16.64
CA GLY A 147 -4.33 -24.53 15.98
C GLY A 147 -4.82 -23.40 16.88
N LYS A 148 -5.57 -23.74 17.95
CA LYS A 148 -6.04 -22.81 18.98
C LYS A 148 -4.93 -22.15 19.82
N GLN A 149 -3.71 -22.66 19.77
CA GLN A 149 -2.55 -22.13 20.51
C GLN A 149 -1.67 -21.22 19.64
N ASP A 150 -1.91 -21.17 18.34
CA ASP A 150 -1.21 -20.27 17.44
C ASP A 150 -1.49 -18.81 17.82
N HIS A 151 -0.46 -17.97 17.77
CA HIS A 151 -0.57 -16.62 18.29
C HIS A 151 0.42 -15.65 17.65
N TYR A 152 0.12 -14.36 17.81
CA TYR A 152 1.04 -13.27 17.47
C TYR A 152 1.66 -12.70 18.73
N ARG A 153 2.96 -12.39 18.67
CA ARG A 153 3.69 -11.73 19.75
C ARG A 153 4.65 -10.67 19.24
N CYS A 154 4.86 -9.62 20.02
CA CYS A 154 5.75 -8.51 19.67
C CYS A 154 7.18 -9.01 19.41
N SER A 155 7.77 -8.52 18.30
CA SER A 155 9.14 -8.85 17.90
C SER A 155 10.17 -8.33 18.89
N SER A 156 10.04 -7.05 19.32
CA SER A 156 10.97 -6.41 20.24
C SER A 156 11.02 -7.12 21.58
N TYR A 157 9.88 -7.57 22.10
CA TYR A 157 9.81 -8.39 23.31
C TYR A 157 10.43 -9.78 23.09
N LYS A 158 10.15 -10.44 21.95
CA LYS A 158 10.70 -11.76 21.63
C LYS A 158 12.23 -11.74 21.58
N ASP A 159 12.79 -10.72 20.93
CA ASP A 159 14.22 -10.60 20.68
C ASP A 159 14.96 -9.96 21.87
N ASN A 160 14.27 -9.73 23.00
CA ASN A 160 14.79 -9.16 24.24
C ASN A 160 15.52 -7.82 24.02
N ARG A 161 14.99 -6.97 23.14
CA ARG A 161 15.56 -5.63 22.86
C ARG A 161 15.29 -4.60 23.95
N GLY A 162 14.59 -4.99 25.02
CA GLY A 162 14.40 -4.20 26.24
C GLY A 162 13.40 -3.02 26.15
N GLU A 163 12.80 -2.80 24.99
CA GLU A 163 12.01 -1.59 24.69
C GLU A 163 10.50 -1.81 24.74
N CYS A 164 10.02 -3.05 24.94
CA CYS A 164 8.59 -3.35 24.86
C CYS A 164 8.16 -4.45 25.83
N THR A 165 6.90 -4.37 26.25
CA THR A 165 6.24 -5.37 27.09
C THR A 165 5.65 -6.53 26.27
N CYS A 166 5.07 -7.52 26.95
CA CYS A 166 4.55 -8.72 26.30
C CYS A 166 3.19 -8.46 25.63
N HIS A 167 3.22 -8.03 24.37
CA HIS A 167 2.04 -7.98 23.53
C HIS A 167 1.80 -9.35 22.88
N TYR A 168 0.63 -9.90 23.12
CA TYR A 168 0.27 -11.26 22.72
C TYR A 168 -1.23 -11.35 22.41
N ILE A 169 -1.58 -11.93 21.27
CA ILE A 169 -2.96 -12.25 20.91
C ILE A 169 -3.03 -13.59 20.17
N ARG A 170 -4.04 -14.41 20.45
CA ARG A 170 -4.26 -15.66 19.72
C ARG A 170 -4.81 -15.39 18.34
N GLU A 171 -4.42 -16.20 17.36
CA GLU A 171 -4.91 -16.08 16.00
C GLU A 171 -6.41 -16.32 15.90
N GLU A 172 -6.94 -17.31 16.61
CA GLU A 172 -8.38 -17.62 16.66
C GLU A 172 -9.19 -16.39 17.12
N VAL A 173 -8.75 -15.73 18.22
CA VAL A 173 -9.40 -14.53 18.74
C VAL A 173 -9.33 -13.37 17.76
N LEU A 174 -8.18 -13.19 17.12
CA LEU A 174 -8.00 -12.12 16.13
C LEU A 174 -8.87 -12.37 14.89
N ARG A 175 -9.02 -13.63 14.48
CA ARG A 175 -9.90 -14.04 13.37
C ARG A 175 -11.36 -13.70 13.65
N ASP A 176 -11.85 -14.03 14.84
CA ASP A 176 -13.23 -13.76 15.22
C ASP A 176 -13.52 -12.25 15.23
N ILE A 177 -12.62 -11.45 15.82
CA ILE A 177 -12.75 -9.99 15.87
C ILE A 177 -12.77 -9.38 14.47
N VAL A 178 -11.81 -9.76 13.63
CA VAL A 178 -11.69 -9.21 12.28
C VAL A 178 -12.92 -9.60 11.45
N LEU A 179 -13.38 -10.85 11.54
CA LEU A 179 -14.57 -11.30 10.84
C LEU A 179 -15.82 -10.54 11.28
N GLU A 180 -16.02 -10.38 12.60
CA GLU A 180 -17.15 -9.63 13.16
C GLU A 180 -17.12 -8.18 12.72
N ARG A 181 -15.94 -7.53 12.75
CA ARG A 181 -15.79 -6.15 12.30
C ARG A 181 -16.07 -5.98 10.81
N ILE A 182 -15.55 -6.85 9.96
CA ILE A 182 -15.81 -6.78 8.51
C ILE A 182 -17.32 -6.99 8.25
N ARG A 183 -17.97 -7.95 8.92
CA ARG A 183 -19.41 -8.17 8.79
C ARG A 183 -20.21 -6.93 9.23
N ALA A 184 -19.86 -6.33 10.37
CA ALA A 184 -20.52 -5.13 10.87
C ALA A 184 -20.40 -3.96 9.89
N VAL A 185 -19.20 -3.75 9.34
CA VAL A 185 -18.96 -2.70 8.35
C VAL A 185 -19.72 -2.95 7.05
N THR A 186 -19.68 -4.18 6.53
CA THR A 186 -20.41 -4.53 5.29
C THR A 186 -21.93 -4.44 5.48
N ALA A 187 -22.46 -4.81 6.64
CA ALA A 187 -23.88 -4.65 6.95
C ALA A 187 -24.26 -3.17 7.03
N TYR A 188 -23.49 -2.35 7.76
CA TYR A 188 -23.71 -0.91 7.90
C TYR A 188 -23.76 -0.19 6.54
N VAL A 189 -22.78 -0.44 5.68
CA VAL A 189 -22.72 0.17 4.33
C VAL A 189 -23.91 -0.22 3.46
N ARG A 190 -24.46 -1.45 3.63
CA ARG A 190 -25.60 -1.93 2.85
C ARG A 190 -26.94 -1.42 3.36
N GLU A 191 -27.08 -1.31 4.68
CA GLU A 191 -28.33 -0.82 5.28
C GLU A 191 -28.59 0.64 4.90
N ASP A 192 -27.54 1.45 4.80
CA ASP A 192 -27.65 2.86 4.43
C ASP A 192 -26.46 3.32 3.57
N ALA A 193 -26.44 2.89 2.30
CA ALA A 193 -25.39 3.26 1.37
C ALA A 193 -25.30 4.78 1.12
N GLU A 194 -26.46 5.47 1.08
CA GLU A 194 -26.51 6.91 0.85
C GLU A 194 -26.03 7.68 2.09
N GLY A 195 -26.44 7.27 3.28
CA GLY A 195 -25.98 7.84 4.53
C GLY A 195 -24.48 7.62 4.73
N PHE A 196 -23.99 6.42 4.47
CA PHE A 196 -22.56 6.13 4.53
C PHE A 196 -21.75 6.97 3.53
N GLN A 197 -22.25 7.14 2.30
CA GLN A 197 -21.62 8.02 1.32
C GLN A 197 -21.56 9.47 1.81
N GLN A 198 -22.65 9.95 2.43
CA GLN A 198 -22.68 11.30 3.01
C GLN A 198 -21.71 11.46 4.19
N GLU A 199 -21.64 10.46 5.09
CA GLU A 199 -20.66 10.45 6.19
C GLU A 199 -19.24 10.42 5.69
N TRP A 200 -18.97 9.58 4.68
CA TRP A 200 -17.66 9.51 4.02
C TRP A 200 -17.28 10.86 3.41
N MET A 201 -18.17 11.44 2.61
CA MET A 201 -17.94 12.76 2.03
C MET A 201 -17.83 13.86 3.07
N GLN A 202 -18.58 13.82 4.17
CA GLN A 202 -18.49 14.82 5.23
C GLN A 202 -17.18 14.72 6.00
N SER A 203 -16.70 13.52 6.32
CA SER A 203 -15.41 13.33 6.98
C SER A 203 -14.26 13.73 6.07
N THR A 204 -14.37 13.43 4.79
CA THR A 204 -13.45 13.92 3.76
C THR A 204 -13.56 15.44 3.57
N ARG A 205 -14.76 15.99 3.55
CA ARG A 205 -15.03 17.43 3.38
C ARG A 205 -14.62 18.26 4.60
N LYS A 206 -14.83 17.80 5.82
CA LYS A 206 -14.35 18.52 7.01
C LYS A 206 -12.84 18.78 6.97
N ALA A 207 -12.12 17.94 6.26
CA ALA A 207 -10.69 18.13 5.96
C ALA A 207 -10.42 19.00 4.71
N GLN A 208 -11.38 19.19 3.79
CA GLN A 208 -11.11 19.60 2.42
C GLN A 208 -11.97 20.74 1.82
N ASP A 209 -13.20 20.96 2.24
CA ASP A 209 -14.23 21.72 1.47
C ASP A 209 -13.99 23.24 1.26
N SER A 210 -13.09 23.87 2.00
CA SER A 210 -12.74 25.27 1.71
C SER A 210 -11.52 25.43 0.78
N SER A 211 -10.80 24.35 0.52
CA SER A 211 -9.46 24.43 -0.08
C SER A 211 -9.37 23.97 -1.54
N ILE A 212 -10.16 23.02 -2.03
CA ILE A 212 -9.94 22.42 -3.36
C ILE A 212 -10.07 23.43 -4.50
N GLN A 213 -11.20 24.13 -4.58
CA GLN A 213 -11.39 25.14 -5.64
C GLN A 213 -10.43 26.31 -5.47
N GLN A 214 -10.16 26.68 -4.20
CA GLN A 214 -9.22 27.71 -3.87
C GLN A 214 -7.78 27.28 -4.22
N ASN A 215 -7.38 26.06 -3.87
CA ASN A 215 -6.07 25.51 -4.19
C ASN A 215 -5.87 25.35 -5.70
N GLN A 216 -6.86 24.87 -6.45
CA GLN A 216 -6.78 24.80 -7.92
C GLN A 216 -6.64 26.17 -8.55
N LYS A 217 -7.36 27.18 -8.05
CA LYS A 217 -7.25 28.56 -8.52
C LYS A 217 -5.90 29.15 -8.17
N GLN A 218 -5.39 28.91 -6.95
CA GLN A 218 -4.07 29.36 -6.54
C GLN A 218 -2.97 28.67 -7.34
N LEU A 219 -3.06 27.36 -7.57
CA LEU A 219 -2.16 26.60 -8.41
C LEU A 219 -2.08 27.18 -9.83
N ALA A 220 -3.23 27.47 -10.44
CA ALA A 220 -3.29 28.10 -11.77
C ALA A 220 -2.65 29.48 -11.79
N GLN A 221 -2.86 30.28 -10.73
CA GLN A 221 -2.23 31.60 -10.58
C GLN A 221 -0.72 31.49 -10.36
N ALA A 222 -0.25 30.56 -9.53
CA ALA A 222 1.17 30.33 -9.28
C ALA A 222 1.90 29.87 -10.54
N LYS A 223 1.32 28.93 -11.30
CA LYS A 223 1.87 28.48 -12.59
C LYS A 223 1.96 29.63 -13.60
N LYS A 224 0.90 30.41 -13.73
CA LYS A 224 0.90 31.57 -14.60
C LYS A 224 1.95 32.59 -14.18
N ARG A 225 2.09 32.88 -12.90
CA ARG A 225 3.12 33.80 -12.38
C ARG A 225 4.52 33.28 -12.66
N LEU A 226 4.76 31.98 -12.54
CA LEU A 226 6.04 31.36 -12.90
C LEU A 226 6.39 31.58 -14.38
N GLU A 227 5.44 31.37 -15.29
CA GLU A 227 5.62 31.65 -16.73
C GLU A 227 5.89 33.12 -16.99
N ASP A 228 5.24 34.02 -16.26
CA ASP A 228 5.47 35.49 -16.41
C ASP A 228 6.86 35.88 -15.91
N ILE A 229 7.34 35.25 -14.82
CA ILE A 229 8.72 35.48 -14.34
C ILE A 229 9.73 34.98 -15.37
N ASP A 230 9.54 33.82 -15.99
CA ASP A 230 10.44 33.34 -17.05
C ASP A 230 10.55 34.33 -18.21
N LYS A 231 9.44 34.95 -18.62
CA LYS A 231 9.41 35.98 -19.64
C LYS A 231 10.11 37.27 -19.19
N LEU A 232 9.96 37.65 -17.91
CA LEU A 232 10.61 38.82 -17.33
C LEU A 232 12.12 38.61 -17.22
N ILE A 233 12.59 37.46 -16.82
CA ILE A 233 14.01 37.10 -16.79
C ILE A 233 14.63 37.21 -18.20
N THR A 234 13.93 36.67 -19.20
CA THR A 234 14.40 36.77 -20.60
C THR A 234 14.56 38.22 -21.04
N ARG A 235 13.56 39.07 -20.77
CA ARG A 235 13.64 40.51 -21.11
C ARG A 235 14.74 41.24 -20.33
N LEU A 236 14.86 40.90 -19.04
CA LEU A 236 15.89 41.49 -18.18
C LEU A 236 17.29 41.18 -18.72
N TYR A 237 17.51 39.96 -19.21
CA TYR A 237 18.74 39.56 -19.85
C TYR A 237 19.00 40.34 -21.17
N GLU A 238 17.98 40.48 -22.01
CA GLU A 238 18.06 41.25 -23.26
C GLU A 238 18.40 42.71 -23.00
N ASP A 239 17.75 43.39 -22.04
CA ASP A 239 17.98 44.76 -21.65
C ASP A 239 19.38 44.96 -21.06
N HIS A 240 19.91 44.01 -20.34
CA HIS A 240 21.25 44.00 -19.81
C HIS A 240 22.29 43.91 -20.94
N VAL A 241 22.10 42.96 -21.88
CA VAL A 241 23.01 42.80 -23.05
C VAL A 241 23.01 44.02 -23.95
N LEU A 242 21.87 44.71 -24.08
CA LEU A 242 21.75 45.96 -24.85
C LEU A 242 22.32 47.18 -24.13
N GLY A 243 22.79 47.02 -22.88
CA GLY A 243 23.38 48.09 -22.09
C GLY A 243 22.39 49.14 -21.55
N THR A 244 21.08 48.82 -21.61
CA THR A 244 20.01 49.68 -21.07
C THR A 244 19.85 49.54 -19.56
N LEU A 245 20.38 48.44 -18.98
CA LEU A 245 20.32 48.12 -17.56
C LEU A 245 21.73 48.00 -16.97
N SER A 246 22.00 48.65 -15.84
CA SER A 246 23.28 48.54 -15.13
C SER A 246 23.43 47.15 -14.44
N ASP A 247 24.69 46.69 -14.33
CA ASP A 247 25.04 45.41 -13.70
C ASP A 247 24.45 45.24 -12.31
N ASP A 248 24.54 46.25 -11.45
CA ASP A 248 24.03 46.22 -10.09
C ASP A 248 22.50 46.01 -10.04
N ARG A 249 21.77 46.69 -10.95
CA ARG A 249 20.30 46.50 -11.03
C ARG A 249 19.93 45.16 -11.60
N TYR A 250 20.68 44.71 -12.63
CA TYR A 250 20.47 43.38 -13.20
C TYR A 250 20.64 42.28 -12.16
N GLN A 251 21.75 42.28 -11.42
CA GLN A 251 22.02 41.28 -10.39
C GLN A 251 20.95 41.29 -9.29
N LYS A 252 20.54 42.47 -8.82
CA LYS A 252 19.48 42.55 -7.80
C LYS A 252 18.15 42.02 -8.29
N MET A 253 17.67 42.42 -9.46
CA MET A 253 16.41 42.00 -10.02
C MET A 253 16.42 40.50 -10.35
N MET A 254 17.56 40.00 -10.82
CA MET A 254 17.75 38.57 -11.10
C MET A 254 17.63 37.76 -9.83
N ALA A 255 18.30 38.15 -8.74
CA ALA A 255 18.20 37.48 -7.45
C ALA A 255 16.77 37.46 -6.89
N ASP A 256 16.04 38.59 -6.98
CA ASP A 256 14.67 38.72 -6.53
C ASP A 256 13.74 37.76 -7.33
N TYR A 257 13.93 37.65 -8.66
CA TYR A 257 13.12 36.71 -9.48
C TYR A 257 13.49 35.26 -9.27
N GLU A 258 14.75 34.92 -9.07
CA GLU A 258 15.18 33.57 -8.74
C GLU A 258 14.60 33.09 -7.40
N GLU A 259 14.61 33.97 -6.38
CA GLU A 259 14.01 33.68 -5.09
C GLU A 259 12.47 33.46 -5.21
N GLU A 260 11.79 34.35 -5.95
CA GLU A 260 10.35 34.22 -6.21
C GLU A 260 10.05 32.90 -6.97
N GLN A 261 10.89 32.55 -7.97
CA GLN A 261 10.74 31.34 -8.76
C GLN A 261 10.86 30.05 -7.90
N GLU A 262 11.86 29.96 -7.01
CA GLU A 262 12.06 28.84 -6.13
C GLU A 262 10.90 28.68 -5.11
N ARG A 263 10.44 29.82 -4.58
CA ARG A 263 9.26 29.82 -3.69
C ARG A 263 8.01 29.31 -4.40
N LEU A 264 7.74 29.80 -5.61
CA LEU A 264 6.57 29.37 -6.40
C LEU A 264 6.66 27.89 -6.82
N LYS A 265 7.83 27.38 -7.18
CA LYS A 265 8.02 25.97 -7.48
C LYS A 265 7.69 25.06 -6.28
N THR A 266 8.16 25.45 -5.10
CA THR A 266 7.88 24.74 -3.85
C THR A 266 6.37 24.76 -3.54
N GLU A 267 5.74 25.93 -3.69
CA GLU A 267 4.31 26.13 -3.46
C GLU A 267 3.45 25.30 -4.45
N ILE A 268 3.83 25.28 -5.73
CA ILE A 268 3.18 24.45 -6.76
C ILE A 268 3.26 22.97 -6.40
N THR A 269 4.44 22.48 -6.02
CA THR A 269 4.60 21.05 -5.65
C THR A 269 3.70 20.66 -4.49
N VAL A 270 3.67 21.46 -3.43
CA VAL A 270 2.79 21.19 -2.27
C VAL A 270 1.31 21.22 -2.66
N MET A 271 0.89 22.17 -3.52
CA MET A 271 -0.50 22.23 -3.98
C MET A 271 -0.88 21.05 -4.88
N GLU A 272 0.03 20.59 -5.74
CA GLU A 272 -0.18 19.41 -6.59
C GLU A 272 -0.33 18.16 -5.74
N GLU A 273 0.53 17.93 -4.76
CA GLU A 273 0.44 16.82 -3.82
C GLU A 273 -0.90 16.82 -3.06
N LEU A 274 -1.37 17.99 -2.60
CA LEU A 274 -2.67 18.12 -1.93
C LEU A 274 -3.84 17.78 -2.84
N ILE A 275 -3.80 18.21 -4.11
CA ILE A 275 -4.87 17.95 -5.08
C ILE A 275 -4.90 16.46 -5.46
N ASP A 276 -3.73 15.82 -5.61
CA ASP A 276 -3.64 14.40 -5.93
C ASP A 276 -4.13 13.53 -4.77
N GLN A 277 -3.79 13.89 -3.52
CA GLN A 277 -4.32 13.24 -2.33
C GLN A 277 -5.85 13.28 -2.28
N GLN A 278 -6.45 14.39 -2.67
CA GLN A 278 -7.89 14.57 -2.69
C GLN A 278 -8.61 13.72 -3.76
N ARG A 279 -7.95 13.50 -4.90
CA ARG A 279 -8.46 12.57 -5.93
C ARG A 279 -8.43 11.14 -5.45
N GLU A 280 -7.34 10.74 -4.80
CA GLU A 280 -7.21 9.41 -4.21
C GLU A 280 -8.30 9.11 -3.18
N ASP A 281 -8.70 10.09 -2.37
CA ASP A 281 -9.74 9.92 -1.34
C ASP A 281 -11.14 9.69 -1.97
N SER A 282 -11.44 10.31 -3.11
CA SER A 282 -12.68 10.07 -3.85
C SER A 282 -12.70 8.67 -4.48
N ASP A 283 -11.60 8.28 -5.12
CA ASP A 283 -11.47 6.96 -5.73
C ASP A 283 -11.51 5.84 -4.68
N ASN A 284 -11.03 6.12 -3.48
CA ASN A 284 -11.06 5.18 -2.36
C ASN A 284 -12.47 4.81 -1.89
N TYR A 285 -13.44 5.75 -1.94
CA TYR A 285 -14.83 5.44 -1.65
C TYR A 285 -15.40 4.41 -2.63
N ASP A 286 -15.24 4.66 -3.93
CA ASP A 286 -15.78 3.77 -4.97
C ASP A 286 -15.18 2.37 -4.88
N ARG A 287 -13.88 2.27 -4.58
CA ARG A 287 -13.17 1.01 -4.35
C ARG A 287 -13.69 0.27 -3.12
N PHE A 288 -13.90 0.99 -2.02
CA PHE A 288 -14.42 0.40 -0.79
C PHE A 288 -15.86 -0.06 -0.96
N ALA A 289 -16.73 0.73 -1.62
CA ALA A 289 -18.10 0.36 -1.94
C ALA A 289 -18.16 -0.90 -2.83
N ALA A 290 -17.35 -0.95 -3.89
CA ALA A 290 -17.24 -2.13 -4.76
C ALA A 290 -16.75 -3.37 -3.99
N LEU A 291 -15.84 -3.20 -3.03
CA LEU A 291 -15.37 -4.29 -2.18
C LEU A 291 -16.49 -4.82 -1.27
N VAL A 292 -17.29 -3.94 -0.69
CA VAL A 292 -18.46 -4.32 0.14
C VAL A 292 -19.52 -5.05 -0.70
N GLU A 293 -19.76 -4.61 -1.94
CA GLU A 293 -20.70 -5.29 -2.85
C GLU A 293 -20.21 -6.67 -3.26
N LYS A 294 -18.91 -6.84 -3.50
CA LYS A 294 -18.29 -8.13 -3.84
C LYS A 294 -18.50 -9.18 -2.75
N TYR A 295 -18.49 -8.78 -1.49
CA TYR A 295 -18.58 -9.69 -0.33
C TYR A 295 -19.91 -9.57 0.40
N VAL A 296 -20.98 -10.17 -0.17
CA VAL A 296 -22.36 -10.13 0.38
C VAL A 296 -22.49 -10.93 1.65
N ASP A 297 -21.89 -12.12 1.69
CA ASP A 297 -21.89 -13.02 2.84
C ASP A 297 -20.48 -13.58 3.01
N ILE A 298 -19.93 -13.42 4.21
CA ILE A 298 -18.59 -13.91 4.55
C ILE A 298 -18.74 -14.99 5.61
N PRO A 299 -18.91 -16.27 5.22
CA PRO A 299 -19.05 -17.36 6.18
C PRO A 299 -17.76 -17.61 6.97
N GLU A 300 -16.62 -17.54 6.29
CA GLU A 300 -15.30 -17.73 6.85
C GLU A 300 -14.32 -16.66 6.37
N LEU A 301 -13.40 -16.24 7.26
CA LEU A 301 -12.33 -15.33 6.94
C LEU A 301 -11.23 -16.07 6.19
N THR A 302 -10.86 -15.56 5.01
CA THR A 302 -9.71 -16.03 4.23
C THR A 302 -8.60 -15.00 4.19
N THR A 303 -7.37 -15.44 3.93
CA THR A 303 -6.23 -14.50 3.79
C THR A 303 -6.46 -13.49 2.66
N ALA A 304 -7.17 -13.87 1.59
CA ALA A 304 -7.52 -12.97 0.50
C ALA A 304 -8.46 -11.85 0.99
N ILE A 305 -9.54 -12.20 1.71
CA ILE A 305 -10.47 -11.23 2.29
C ILE A 305 -9.73 -10.28 3.25
N VAL A 306 -8.87 -10.83 4.12
CA VAL A 306 -8.07 -10.02 5.04
C VAL A 306 -7.19 -9.02 4.27
N ASN A 307 -6.49 -9.47 3.24
CA ASN A 307 -5.61 -8.61 2.47
C ASN A 307 -6.36 -7.57 1.63
N GLU A 308 -7.59 -7.85 1.21
CA GLU A 308 -8.42 -6.88 0.49
C GLU A 308 -9.01 -5.81 1.42
N PHE A 309 -9.48 -6.20 2.63
CA PHE A 309 -10.13 -5.27 3.56
C PHE A 309 -9.15 -4.56 4.50
N ILE A 310 -8.11 -5.25 4.98
CA ILE A 310 -7.31 -4.81 6.11
C ILE A 310 -5.92 -4.35 5.66
N LYS A 311 -5.56 -3.12 6.00
CA LYS A 311 -4.23 -2.56 5.79
C LYS A 311 -3.29 -2.92 6.93
N LYS A 312 -3.78 -2.77 8.17
CA LYS A 312 -2.96 -2.91 9.38
C LYS A 312 -3.85 -3.27 10.58
N ILE A 313 -3.31 -4.08 11.48
CA ILE A 313 -3.92 -4.40 12.78
C ILE A 313 -2.94 -3.98 13.87
N ILE A 314 -3.39 -3.19 14.84
CA ILE A 314 -2.57 -2.71 15.96
C ILE A 314 -3.09 -3.36 17.23
N VAL A 315 -2.20 -4.05 17.95
CA VAL A 315 -2.53 -4.79 19.16
C VAL A 315 -1.91 -4.09 20.36
N HIS A 316 -2.75 -3.67 21.28
CA HIS A 316 -2.35 -3.03 22.55
C HIS A 316 -1.98 -4.07 23.61
N GLU A 317 -1.29 -3.62 24.64
CA GLU A 317 -1.01 -4.44 25.83
C GLU A 317 -2.35 -4.84 26.50
N ALA A 318 -2.37 -6.06 27.02
CA ALA A 318 -3.55 -6.54 27.75
C ALA A 318 -3.54 -5.99 29.18
N ASP A 319 -4.53 -5.17 29.52
CA ASP A 319 -4.78 -4.73 30.89
C ASP A 319 -5.36 -5.89 31.74
N LYS A 320 -4.71 -6.13 32.88
CA LYS A 320 -5.09 -7.15 33.86
C LYS A 320 -5.41 -6.55 35.22
N SER A 321 -5.42 -5.23 35.35
CA SER A 321 -5.59 -4.51 36.61
C SER A 321 -6.93 -4.79 37.29
N SER A 322 -7.99 -5.01 36.53
CA SER A 322 -9.35 -5.31 37.02
C SER A 322 -9.60 -6.77 37.39
N GLY A 323 -8.58 -7.65 37.34
CA GLY A 323 -8.74 -9.09 37.49
C GLY A 323 -9.31 -9.81 36.26
N HIS A 324 -9.81 -9.07 35.28
CA HIS A 324 -10.21 -9.55 33.96
C HIS A 324 -9.21 -9.03 32.92
N ARG A 325 -8.87 -9.88 31.95
CA ARG A 325 -7.99 -9.47 30.86
C ARG A 325 -8.80 -8.64 29.86
N ARG A 326 -8.48 -7.35 29.74
CA ARG A 326 -8.98 -6.47 28.68
C ARG A 326 -7.86 -6.22 27.68
N GLN A 327 -8.18 -6.30 26.41
CA GLN A 327 -7.18 -6.03 25.36
C GLN A 327 -7.83 -5.26 24.22
N THR A 328 -7.21 -4.18 23.82
CA THR A 328 -7.68 -3.32 22.73
C THR A 328 -6.98 -3.70 21.43
N VAL A 329 -7.74 -3.75 20.35
CA VAL A 329 -7.26 -4.02 18.98
C VAL A 329 -7.84 -2.95 18.07
N GLU A 330 -6.96 -2.31 17.30
CA GLU A 330 -7.35 -1.37 16.26
C GLU A 330 -7.21 -2.03 14.89
N ILE A 331 -8.21 -1.88 14.04
CA ILE A 331 -8.23 -2.43 12.69
C ILE A 331 -8.27 -1.27 11.71
N VAL A 332 -7.23 -1.14 10.91
CA VAL A 332 -7.14 -0.12 9.85
C VAL A 332 -7.51 -0.77 8.53
N PHE A 333 -8.58 -0.29 7.92
CA PHE A 333 -9.07 -0.78 6.63
C PHE A 333 -8.25 -0.22 5.45
N ASN A 334 -8.21 -0.96 4.35
CA ASN A 334 -7.75 -0.46 3.07
C ASN A 334 -8.72 0.60 2.55
N PHE A 335 -8.21 1.60 1.84
CA PHE A 335 -8.97 2.69 1.24
C PHE A 335 -9.61 3.68 2.23
N VAL A 336 -9.63 3.38 3.53
CA VAL A 336 -10.15 4.25 4.58
C VAL A 336 -9.02 5.14 5.11
N GLY A 337 -8.61 6.16 4.38
CA GLY A 337 -7.48 7.04 4.72
C GLY A 337 -7.60 7.72 6.11
N GLN A 338 -7.76 9.04 6.17
CA GLN A 338 -7.95 9.83 7.41
C GLN A 338 -9.44 10.01 7.78
N ILE A 339 -10.29 9.06 7.38
CA ILE A 339 -11.74 9.15 7.56
C ILE A 339 -12.12 8.73 8.97
N GLU A 340 -12.82 9.61 9.69
CA GLU A 340 -13.28 9.37 11.05
C GLU A 340 -14.74 8.90 11.08
N ILE A 341 -14.99 7.68 10.59
CA ILE A 341 -16.27 6.99 10.73
C ILE A 341 -16.14 5.99 11.89
N PRO A 342 -16.92 6.09 12.98
CA PRO A 342 -16.73 5.28 14.19
C PRO A 342 -16.65 3.79 13.95
N ILE A 343 -17.54 3.23 13.11
CA ILE A 343 -17.54 1.79 12.80
C ILE A 343 -16.27 1.32 12.09
N LEU A 344 -15.51 2.22 11.44
CA LEU A 344 -14.25 1.91 10.75
C LEU A 344 -13.03 2.14 11.65
N THR A 345 -13.10 3.10 12.57
CA THR A 345 -11.92 3.62 13.29
C THR A 345 -11.91 3.29 14.78
N GLU A 346 -13.07 3.08 15.41
CA GLU A 346 -13.12 2.77 16.84
C GLU A 346 -12.38 1.47 17.18
N PRO A 347 -11.51 1.49 18.20
CA PRO A 347 -10.80 0.30 18.65
C PRO A 347 -11.76 -0.70 19.31
N ILE A 348 -11.51 -1.98 19.10
CA ILE A 348 -12.29 -3.07 19.71
C ILE A 348 -11.63 -3.48 21.01
N THR A 349 -12.37 -3.42 22.13
CA THR A 349 -11.91 -3.89 23.43
C THR A 349 -12.47 -5.26 23.75
N LEU A 350 -11.58 -6.22 23.94
CA LEU A 350 -11.90 -7.59 24.32
C LEU A 350 -11.92 -7.75 25.83
N GLU A 351 -12.99 -8.32 26.35
CA GLU A 351 -13.06 -8.75 27.73
C GLU A 351 -13.06 -10.28 27.81
N ALA A 352 -12.02 -10.85 28.44
CA ALA A 352 -12.00 -12.29 28.66
C ALA A 352 -12.96 -12.63 29.81
N SER A 353 -13.98 -13.46 29.52
CA SER A 353 -14.81 -14.06 30.57
C SER A 353 -13.95 -14.81 31.59
N PRO A 354 -14.27 -14.73 32.90
CA PRO A 354 -13.51 -15.45 33.92
C PRO A 354 -13.54 -16.95 33.62
N LYS A 355 -12.36 -17.53 33.44
CA LYS A 355 -12.27 -18.99 33.39
C LYS A 355 -12.85 -19.56 34.69
N GLN A 356 -13.95 -20.25 34.59
CA GLN A 356 -14.37 -21.13 35.69
C GLN A 356 -13.16 -22.03 36.05
N ARG A 357 -12.56 -21.77 37.21
CA ARG A 357 -11.54 -22.66 37.76
C ARG A 357 -12.28 -24.01 37.96
N LYS A 358 -11.93 -25.00 37.12
CA LYS A 358 -12.23 -26.38 37.47
C LYS A 358 -11.45 -26.65 38.73
N THR A 359 -12.12 -26.63 39.85
CA THR A 359 -11.63 -27.22 41.10
C THR A 359 -11.43 -28.69 40.82
N ALA A 360 -10.19 -29.16 41.00
CA ALA A 360 -9.81 -30.56 40.97
C ALA A 360 -10.37 -31.26 42.20
#